data_3f41c02d57124772f625e0ea6d2e7f1c
#
_entry.id   3f41c02d57124772f625e0ea6d2e7f1c
#
_cell.length_a   1.000
_cell.length_b   1.000
_cell.length_c   1.000
_cell.angle_alpha   90.00
_cell.angle_beta   90.00
_cell.angle_gamma   90.00
#
_symmetry.space_group_name_H-M   'P 1'
#
loop_
_entity.id
_entity.type
_entity.pdbx_description
1 polymer ?
#
loop_
_entity_poly.entity_id
_entity_poly.type
_entity_poly.pdbx_seq_one_letter_code
_entity_poly.pdbx_strand_id
1 'polypeptide(L)'
;MVASKKPLVTPMPTPLITDKPLAFVDIETNGGSVSNGKITEIAIICYDGITVSTYTSLINPESPVPAYIQQLTGISNDMLSDAPVFAEVAETIRQKLDGHIFVAHNVRFDYGFIKNAFKRLDIAFKAPLLCTVKLSRKLYPQYQRHGLDQLIQRHQLQTSARHRAYDDAHAIMQFWQIIERTFTPEHLAKAVKSIMLSPSLPAHIDAEIIESIPNTFGVYLFYGDNNLPIYIGKSNRLRQRILSHFSSDYALPKEMSISMQIKRIEHIVCAGEVDALLTESRLIKERMPTMNRQLRRNKSVFSWLLNESQPGLWIPSLVSGQDVELGVNPHLYGLYDTANDACIALRQIIKEEKLCAQTLGLEKGKPGTPCFARQLKKCNGACVGLETHSEHSKRLITAMAKQHIKPWPYKGISLLREGTVTHVIHQWCYLGTAHNQDELHTILQSGTGDFSRDTYRILLKHRHKLIPLDNHELCLD
;
A
#
# COMPACT_ATOMS: atom_id res chain seq x y z
N MET A 1 37.22 44.02 58.28
CA MET A 1 36.09 43.13 57.96
C MET A 1 36.34 42.55 56.58
N VAL A 2 36.81 41.31 56.53
CA VAL A 2 37.07 40.63 55.25
C VAL A 2 35.81 39.87 54.89
N ALA A 3 35.16 40.26 53.77
CA ALA A 3 33.99 39.60 53.26
C ALA A 3 34.37 38.26 52.58
N SER A 4 33.97 37.17 53.21
CA SER A 4 34.10 35.80 52.72
C SER A 4 33.21 35.65 51.48
N LYS A 5 33.79 35.52 50.26
CA LYS A 5 33.11 35.09 49.08
C LYS A 5 32.81 33.58 49.18
N LYS A 6 31.54 33.20 49.30
CA LYS A 6 31.11 31.80 49.13
C LYS A 6 31.48 31.31 47.70
N PRO A 7 32.05 30.10 47.56
CA PRO A 7 32.35 29.54 46.26
C PRO A 7 31.03 29.28 45.49
N LEU A 8 30.96 29.70 44.21
CA LEU A 8 29.95 29.28 43.29
C LEU A 8 30.02 27.74 43.19
N VAL A 9 28.99 27.08 43.68
CA VAL A 9 28.82 25.65 43.45
C VAL A 9 28.38 25.50 41.99
N THR A 10 29.31 25.09 41.14
CA THR A 10 28.99 24.64 39.78
C THR A 10 28.03 23.46 39.92
N PRO A 11 26.82 23.48 39.30
CA PRO A 11 25.93 22.34 39.35
C PRO A 11 26.64 21.13 38.72
N MET A 12 26.69 20.03 39.49
CA MET A 12 27.19 18.75 38.94
C MET A 12 26.39 18.38 37.72
N PRO A 13 27.02 17.90 36.65
CA PRO A 13 26.30 17.47 35.44
C PRO A 13 25.34 16.36 35.82
N THR A 14 24.07 16.56 35.55
CA THR A 14 23.06 15.51 35.68
C THR A 14 23.43 14.39 34.72
N PRO A 15 23.63 13.15 35.16
CA PRO A 15 23.97 12.07 34.24
C PRO A 15 22.89 11.95 33.18
N LEU A 16 23.29 11.85 31.92
CA LEU A 16 22.37 11.61 30.80
C LEU A 16 21.48 10.40 31.10
N ILE A 17 20.17 10.56 30.94
CA ILE A 17 19.18 9.49 31.06
C ILE A 17 19.38 8.45 29.96
N THR A 18 20.07 8.83 28.89
CA THR A 18 20.38 8.00 27.71
C THR A 18 21.90 7.82 27.60
N ASP A 19 22.35 6.72 27.02
CA ASP A 19 23.76 6.40 26.76
C ASP A 19 24.41 7.27 25.66
N LYS A 20 23.61 8.11 24.99
CA LYS A 20 24.04 9.00 23.90
C LYS A 20 23.33 10.34 24.02
N PRO A 21 23.94 11.42 23.48
CA PRO A 21 23.28 12.71 23.37
C PRO A 21 22.05 12.63 22.45
N LEU A 22 21.16 13.59 22.60
CA LEU A 22 19.90 13.69 21.88
C LEU A 22 19.99 14.73 20.76
N ALA A 23 19.42 14.44 19.61
CA ALA A 23 19.15 15.39 18.55
C ALA A 23 17.64 15.50 18.36
N PHE A 24 17.06 16.63 18.80
CA PHE A 24 15.65 16.95 18.56
C PHE A 24 15.52 17.51 17.15
N VAL A 25 14.75 16.81 16.33
CA VAL A 25 14.65 17.09 14.90
C VAL A 25 13.20 17.31 14.53
N ASP A 26 12.98 18.32 13.71
CA ASP A 26 11.73 18.53 13.00
C ASP A 26 12.02 19.02 11.59
N ILE A 27 11.12 18.73 10.64
CA ILE A 27 11.25 19.13 9.24
C ILE A 27 9.92 19.62 8.68
N GLU A 28 10.02 20.59 7.76
CA GLU A 28 8.93 20.93 6.86
C GLU A 28 9.18 20.35 5.45
N THR A 29 8.11 20.09 4.71
CA THR A 29 8.20 19.39 3.43
C THR A 29 7.23 19.97 2.40
N ASN A 30 7.50 19.75 1.12
CA ASN A 30 6.60 20.17 0.03
C ASN A 30 5.46 19.17 -0.23
N GLY A 31 5.27 18.16 0.61
CA GLY A 31 4.19 17.18 0.53
C GLY A 31 4.32 16.05 1.52
N GLY A 32 3.21 15.41 1.88
CA GLY A 32 3.15 14.35 2.88
C GLY A 32 3.73 12.99 2.45
N SER A 33 4.11 12.83 1.19
CA SER A 33 4.63 11.57 0.66
C SER A 33 6.15 11.50 0.73
N VAL A 34 6.69 10.67 1.60
CA VAL A 34 8.15 10.46 1.76
C VAL A 34 8.83 10.01 0.45
N SER A 35 8.10 9.38 -0.46
CA SER A 35 8.66 8.92 -1.74
C SER A 35 8.94 10.04 -2.74
N ASN A 36 8.05 11.01 -2.82
CA ASN A 36 8.09 12.07 -3.83
C ASN A 36 8.29 13.45 -3.22
N GLY A 37 7.96 13.60 -1.94
CA GLY A 37 8.17 14.85 -1.22
C GLY A 37 9.65 15.10 -0.94
N LYS A 38 9.98 16.37 -0.79
CA LYS A 38 11.30 16.85 -0.44
C LYS A 38 11.21 17.78 0.77
N ILE A 39 12.30 17.86 1.51
CA ILE A 39 12.42 18.74 2.68
C ILE A 39 12.51 20.19 2.21
N THR A 40 11.79 21.09 2.89
CA THR A 40 11.82 22.54 2.66
C THR A 40 12.44 23.32 3.82
N GLU A 41 12.40 22.76 5.03
CA GLU A 41 13.07 23.31 6.20
C GLU A 41 13.52 22.16 7.10
N ILE A 42 14.63 22.32 7.79
CA ILE A 42 15.12 21.41 8.83
C ILE A 42 15.59 22.17 10.05
N ALA A 43 15.28 21.65 11.23
CA ALA A 43 15.87 22.08 12.49
C ALA A 43 16.42 20.88 13.26
N ILE A 44 17.61 21.03 13.80
CA ILE A 44 18.29 20.03 14.64
C ILE A 44 18.79 20.74 15.90
N ILE A 45 18.32 20.32 17.06
CA ILE A 45 18.75 20.81 18.35
C ILE A 45 19.46 19.67 19.08
N CYS A 46 20.77 19.74 19.17
CA CYS A 46 21.58 18.75 19.86
C CYS A 46 21.68 19.11 21.36
N TYR A 47 21.50 18.09 22.21
CA TYR A 47 21.53 18.21 23.67
C TYR A 47 22.32 17.05 24.29
N ASP A 48 23.37 17.37 25.04
CA ASP A 48 24.25 16.42 25.70
C ASP A 48 24.02 16.34 27.22
N GLY A 49 22.93 16.90 27.73
CA GLY A 49 22.62 17.01 29.17
C GLY A 49 23.08 18.32 29.79
N ILE A 50 23.95 19.09 29.12
CA ILE A 50 24.54 20.35 29.63
C ILE A 50 24.40 21.44 28.56
N THR A 51 24.90 21.17 27.38
CA THR A 51 24.98 22.13 26.28
C THR A 51 23.90 21.90 25.25
N VAL A 52 23.44 23.00 24.64
CA VAL A 52 22.50 22.99 23.53
C VAL A 52 23.18 23.65 22.33
N SER A 53 23.18 22.96 21.21
CA SER A 53 23.60 23.55 19.93
C SER A 53 22.50 23.36 18.90
N THR A 54 22.27 24.41 18.09
CA THR A 54 21.17 24.43 17.12
C THR A 54 21.72 24.57 15.69
N TYR A 55 21.11 23.87 14.78
CA TYR A 55 21.28 24.01 13.34
C TYR A 55 19.91 24.13 12.68
N THR A 56 19.71 25.14 11.83
CA THR A 56 18.49 25.33 11.06
C THR A 56 18.86 25.71 9.63
N SER A 57 18.08 25.25 8.67
CA SER A 57 18.23 25.63 7.27
C SER A 57 16.91 25.51 6.54
N LEU A 58 16.58 26.53 5.72
CA LEU A 58 15.68 26.34 4.58
C LEU A 58 16.41 25.47 3.56
N ILE A 59 15.65 24.68 2.81
CA ILE A 59 16.19 23.77 1.79
C ILE A 59 15.35 23.91 0.53
N ASN A 60 16.01 24.19 -0.60
CA ASN A 60 15.35 24.22 -1.89
C ASN A 60 14.94 22.80 -2.32
N PRO A 61 13.65 22.49 -2.43
CA PRO A 61 13.19 21.17 -2.82
C PRO A 61 13.32 20.91 -4.33
N GLU A 62 13.82 21.89 -5.13
CA GLU A 62 13.91 21.84 -6.61
C GLU A 62 12.57 21.50 -7.29
N SER A 63 11.49 21.81 -6.63
CA SER A 63 10.12 21.59 -7.10
C SER A 63 9.15 22.50 -6.35
N PRO A 64 8.06 22.95 -6.99
CA PRO A 64 7.13 23.88 -6.35
C PRO A 64 6.51 23.33 -5.07
N VAL A 65 6.37 24.19 -4.07
CA VAL A 65 5.60 23.91 -2.85
C VAL A 65 4.15 24.26 -3.13
N PRO A 66 3.20 23.33 -2.93
CA PRO A 66 1.78 23.59 -3.12
C PRO A 66 1.26 24.72 -2.22
N ALA A 67 0.31 25.52 -2.72
CA ALA A 67 -0.20 26.71 -2.03
C ALA A 67 -0.71 26.41 -0.61
N TYR A 68 -1.40 25.29 -0.42
CA TYR A 68 -1.90 24.91 0.91
C TYR A 68 -0.78 24.62 1.93
N ILE A 69 0.38 24.11 1.47
CA ILE A 69 1.56 23.89 2.33
C ILE A 69 2.23 25.22 2.63
N GLN A 70 2.36 26.12 1.66
CA GLN A 70 2.89 27.45 1.89
C GLN A 70 2.04 28.20 2.95
N GLN A 71 0.71 28.06 2.87
CA GLN A 71 -0.20 28.64 3.85
C GLN A 71 -0.05 28.00 5.25
N LEU A 72 0.20 26.69 5.32
CA LEU A 72 0.36 25.96 6.57
C LEU A 72 1.68 26.31 7.27
N THR A 73 2.80 26.32 6.51
CA THR A 73 4.16 26.45 7.05
C THR A 73 4.68 27.90 7.05
N GLY A 74 4.04 28.77 6.27
CA GLY A 74 4.53 30.12 6.01
C GLY A 74 5.77 30.16 5.11
N ILE A 75 6.19 29.03 4.52
CA ILE A 75 7.37 28.93 3.64
C ILE A 75 6.93 29.08 2.20
N SER A 76 7.25 30.22 1.58
CA SER A 76 6.92 30.48 0.17
C SER A 76 7.98 29.91 -0.80
N ASN A 77 7.60 29.74 -2.07
CA ASN A 77 8.54 29.35 -3.11
C ASN A 77 9.67 30.37 -3.27
N ASP A 78 9.39 31.66 -3.08
CA ASP A 78 10.41 32.72 -3.16
C ASP A 78 11.46 32.61 -2.07
N MET A 79 11.05 32.23 -0.84
CA MET A 79 12.00 31.98 0.26
C MET A 79 12.93 30.80 -0.02
N LEU A 80 12.49 29.86 -0.85
CA LEU A 80 13.24 28.64 -1.17
C LEU A 80 14.10 28.77 -2.42
N SER A 81 13.91 29.80 -3.24
CA SER A 81 14.65 30.00 -4.50
C SER A 81 16.15 30.08 -4.28
N ASP A 82 16.56 30.82 -3.26
CA ASP A 82 17.96 31.07 -2.91
C ASP A 82 18.48 30.16 -1.78
N ALA A 83 17.64 29.24 -1.28
CA ALA A 83 18.04 28.29 -0.25
C ALA A 83 18.92 27.17 -0.86
N PRO A 84 19.85 26.62 -0.07
CA PRO A 84 20.69 25.51 -0.52
C PRO A 84 19.84 24.27 -0.83
N VAL A 85 20.24 23.46 -1.81
CA VAL A 85 19.66 22.14 -2.03
C VAL A 85 20.15 21.18 -0.96
N PHE A 86 19.41 20.07 -0.74
CA PHE A 86 19.76 19.11 0.32
C PHE A 86 21.18 18.56 0.18
N ALA A 87 21.69 18.39 -1.04
CA ALA A 87 23.04 17.91 -1.29
C ALA A 87 24.14 18.83 -0.68
N GLU A 88 23.92 20.14 -0.66
CA GLU A 88 24.88 21.12 -0.13
C GLU A 88 24.93 21.12 1.41
N VAL A 89 23.84 20.77 2.08
CA VAL A 89 23.73 20.75 3.55
C VAL A 89 23.83 19.33 4.14
N ALA A 90 23.84 18.31 3.28
CA ALA A 90 23.76 16.90 3.69
C ALA A 90 24.87 16.50 4.68
N GLU A 91 26.12 16.91 4.41
CA GLU A 91 27.25 16.56 5.30
C GLU A 91 27.13 17.25 6.68
N THR A 92 26.69 18.51 6.72
CA THR A 92 26.45 19.23 7.98
C THR A 92 25.33 18.54 8.78
N ILE A 93 24.23 18.17 8.12
CA ILE A 93 23.11 17.44 8.75
C ILE A 93 23.63 16.10 9.30
N ARG A 94 24.40 15.36 8.50
CA ARG A 94 24.97 14.06 8.91
C ARG A 94 25.82 14.20 10.17
N GLN A 95 26.73 15.18 10.19
CA GLN A 95 27.62 15.43 11.34
C GLN A 95 26.84 15.80 12.61
N LYS A 96 25.76 16.57 12.50
CA LYS A 96 24.90 16.94 13.63
C LYS A 96 24.11 15.75 14.18
N LEU A 97 23.78 14.77 13.35
CA LEU A 97 22.98 13.60 13.73
C LEU A 97 23.85 12.40 14.15
N ASP A 98 25.12 12.38 13.74
CA ASP A 98 26.01 11.27 14.04
C ASP A 98 26.28 11.16 15.55
N GLY A 99 26.24 9.94 16.04
CA GLY A 99 26.43 9.65 17.47
C GLY A 99 25.24 10.02 18.38
N HIS A 100 24.18 10.66 17.87
CA HIS A 100 23.01 11.08 18.62
C HIS A 100 21.86 10.08 18.52
N ILE A 101 20.97 10.10 19.51
CA ILE A 101 19.62 9.53 19.38
C ILE A 101 18.76 10.56 18.64
N PHE A 102 18.19 10.16 17.52
CA PHE A 102 17.28 10.98 16.73
C PHE A 102 15.91 11.03 17.42
N VAL A 103 15.53 12.20 17.90
CA VAL A 103 14.28 12.44 18.64
C VAL A 103 13.36 13.31 17.81
N ALA A 104 12.15 12.85 17.52
CA ALA A 104 11.15 13.65 16.81
C ALA A 104 9.73 13.33 17.28
N HIS A 105 8.78 14.21 16.97
CA HIS A 105 7.38 14.02 17.30
C HIS A 105 6.68 13.30 16.15
N ASN A 106 6.45 11.98 16.29
CA ASN A 106 6.13 11.04 15.21
C ASN A 106 7.35 10.76 14.31
N VAL A 107 8.43 10.35 14.93
CA VAL A 107 9.79 10.17 14.37
C VAL A 107 9.86 9.48 13.00
N ARG A 108 8.85 8.69 12.62
CA ARG A 108 8.80 8.04 11.29
C ARG A 108 8.74 9.02 10.13
N PHE A 109 8.08 10.16 10.34
CA PHE A 109 7.98 11.19 9.32
C PHE A 109 9.35 11.80 9.06
N ASP A 110 9.92 12.45 10.05
CA ASP A 110 11.17 13.19 9.94
C ASP A 110 12.33 12.30 9.52
N TYR A 111 12.48 11.17 10.22
CA TYR A 111 13.51 10.20 9.90
C TYR A 111 13.33 9.60 8.49
N GLY A 112 12.10 9.33 8.07
CA GLY A 112 11.80 8.80 6.75
C GLY A 112 12.21 9.73 5.63
N PHE A 113 11.89 11.02 5.74
CA PHE A 113 12.28 12.04 4.77
C PHE A 113 13.79 12.25 4.72
N ILE A 114 14.44 12.40 5.87
CA ILE A 114 15.90 12.58 5.98
C ILE A 114 16.64 11.36 5.40
N LYS A 115 16.22 10.15 5.78
CA LYS A 115 16.80 8.92 5.25
C LYS A 115 16.65 8.79 3.73
N ASN A 116 15.49 9.18 3.18
CA ASN A 116 15.31 9.18 1.72
C ASN A 116 16.08 10.29 1.03
N ALA A 117 16.23 11.45 1.65
CA ALA A 117 17.06 12.52 1.13
C ALA A 117 18.53 12.08 1.02
N PHE A 118 19.09 11.46 2.05
CA PHE A 118 20.42 10.85 2.01
C PHE A 118 20.53 9.72 0.96
N LYS A 119 19.50 8.86 0.87
CA LYS A 119 19.48 7.77 -0.12
C LYS A 119 19.52 8.27 -1.57
N ARG A 120 18.92 9.43 -1.86
CA ARG A 120 19.00 10.06 -3.19
C ARG A 120 20.41 10.54 -3.54
N LEU A 121 21.27 10.70 -2.55
CA LEU A 121 22.68 11.03 -2.68
C LEU A 121 23.60 9.80 -2.54
N ASP A 122 23.04 8.59 -2.56
CA ASP A 122 23.75 7.31 -2.32
C ASP A 122 24.47 7.25 -0.97
N ILE A 123 24.03 8.04 0.03
CA ILE A 123 24.56 8.07 1.38
C ILE A 123 23.72 7.15 2.28
N ALA A 124 24.36 6.19 2.94
CA ALA A 124 23.72 5.36 3.96
C ALA A 124 23.57 6.16 5.25
N PHE A 125 22.33 6.30 5.75
CA PHE A 125 22.04 6.97 7.02
C PHE A 125 21.26 6.05 7.95
N LYS A 126 21.72 5.97 9.22
CA LYS A 126 21.06 5.21 10.28
C LYS A 126 21.33 5.86 11.63
N ALA A 127 20.29 6.05 12.41
CA ALA A 127 20.37 6.55 13.80
C ALA A 127 19.43 5.74 14.71
N PRO A 128 19.72 5.64 16.02
CA PRO A 128 18.74 5.16 17.00
C PRO A 128 17.61 6.18 17.12
N LEU A 129 16.35 5.70 17.23
CA LEU A 129 15.16 6.53 17.15
C LEU A 129 14.41 6.59 18.48
N LEU A 130 13.97 7.78 18.88
CA LEU A 130 13.07 8.00 20.01
C LEU A 130 11.86 8.83 19.55
N CYS A 131 10.67 8.26 19.67
CA CYS A 131 9.42 8.93 19.30
C CYS A 131 8.77 9.58 20.52
N THR A 132 8.63 10.89 20.54
CA THR A 132 8.04 11.61 21.67
C THR A 132 6.52 11.42 21.78
N VAL A 133 5.80 11.07 20.69
CA VAL A 133 4.40 10.64 20.78
C VAL A 133 4.28 9.38 21.64
N LYS A 134 5.13 8.36 21.36
CA LYS A 134 5.14 7.11 22.16
C LYS A 134 5.57 7.37 23.60
N LEU A 135 6.55 8.24 23.79
CA LEU A 135 7.04 8.59 25.11
C LEU A 135 5.95 9.30 25.93
N SER A 136 5.26 10.27 25.34
CA SER A 136 4.13 10.96 25.97
C SER A 136 2.99 9.98 26.30
N ARG A 137 2.63 9.06 25.41
CA ARG A 137 1.62 8.03 25.69
C ARG A 137 2.00 7.15 26.88
N LYS A 138 3.27 6.75 26.95
CA LYS A 138 3.77 5.88 28.01
C LYS A 138 3.84 6.57 29.38
N LEU A 139 4.27 7.83 29.41
CA LEU A 139 4.42 8.61 30.64
C LEU A 139 3.12 9.23 31.14
N TYR A 140 2.17 9.50 30.23
CA TYR A 140 0.89 10.15 30.54
C TYR A 140 -0.30 9.37 29.97
N PRO A 141 -0.50 8.10 30.34
CA PRO A 141 -1.54 7.22 29.77
C PRO A 141 -2.98 7.70 30.02
N GLN A 142 -3.18 8.60 31.00
CA GLN A 142 -4.47 9.20 31.31
C GLN A 142 -5.00 10.12 30.20
N TYR A 143 -4.17 10.54 29.26
CA TYR A 143 -4.59 11.40 28.15
C TYR A 143 -4.81 10.56 26.89
N GLN A 144 -5.85 10.92 26.12
CA GLN A 144 -6.17 10.23 24.86
C GLN A 144 -5.41 10.78 23.64
N ARG A 145 -5.02 12.07 23.69
CA ARG A 145 -4.38 12.77 22.57
C ARG A 145 -2.96 13.19 22.94
N HIS A 146 -2.01 12.91 22.04
CA HIS A 146 -0.58 13.13 22.21
C HIS A 146 0.08 13.79 21.01
N GLY A 147 -0.67 14.54 20.21
CA GLY A 147 -0.14 15.38 19.14
C GLY A 147 0.68 16.56 19.72
N LEU A 148 1.50 17.21 18.91
CA LEU A 148 2.38 18.27 19.39
C LEU A 148 1.58 19.47 19.95
N ASP A 149 0.46 19.85 19.31
CA ASP A 149 -0.43 20.90 19.84
C ASP A 149 -0.97 20.58 21.24
N GLN A 150 -1.34 19.31 21.48
CA GLN A 150 -1.80 18.88 22.79
C GLN A 150 -0.68 18.88 23.83
N LEU A 151 0.55 18.58 23.43
CA LEU A 151 1.70 18.70 24.32
C LEU A 151 2.00 20.16 24.64
N ILE A 152 2.01 21.04 23.65
CA ILE A 152 2.20 22.48 23.80
C ILE A 152 1.19 23.04 24.80
N GLN A 153 -0.10 22.78 24.56
CA GLN A 153 -1.17 23.25 25.44
C GLN A 153 -1.07 22.70 26.86
N ARG A 154 -0.85 21.40 26.98
CA ARG A 154 -0.82 20.68 28.28
C ARG A 154 0.33 21.12 29.15
N HIS A 155 1.51 21.27 28.57
CA HIS A 155 2.73 21.56 29.27
C HIS A 155 3.14 23.04 29.18
N GLN A 156 2.31 23.89 28.56
CA GLN A 156 2.54 25.33 28.36
C GLN A 156 3.91 25.60 27.69
N LEU A 157 4.23 24.80 26.65
CA LEU A 157 5.49 24.93 25.95
C LEU A 157 5.51 26.24 25.15
N GLN A 158 6.67 26.90 25.13
CA GLN A 158 6.86 28.15 24.42
C GLN A 158 7.09 27.88 22.94
N THR A 159 6.33 28.53 22.07
CA THR A 159 6.49 28.46 20.62
C THR A 159 6.11 29.82 20.01
N SER A 160 6.90 30.29 19.04
CA SER A 160 6.63 31.55 18.34
C SER A 160 5.72 31.35 17.13
N ALA A 161 5.91 30.21 16.44
CA ALA A 161 5.11 29.80 15.29
C ALA A 161 4.94 28.29 15.28
N ARG A 162 3.74 27.83 14.83
CA ARG A 162 3.53 26.41 14.56
C ARG A 162 3.85 26.15 13.08
N HIS A 163 4.23 24.89 12.79
CA HIS A 163 4.65 24.46 11.45
C HIS A 163 5.87 25.23 10.94
N ARG A 164 6.83 25.47 11.84
CA ARG A 164 8.20 25.90 11.56
C ARG A 164 9.14 24.94 12.27
N ALA A 165 10.06 24.38 11.54
CA ALA A 165 10.90 23.27 12.01
C ALA A 165 11.63 23.60 13.32
N TYR A 166 12.14 24.84 13.49
CA TYR A 166 12.79 25.24 14.75
C TYR A 166 11.84 25.26 15.94
N ASP A 167 10.68 25.89 15.79
CA ASP A 167 9.71 26.02 16.88
C ASP A 167 9.18 24.66 17.34
N ASP A 168 8.93 23.76 16.39
CA ASP A 168 8.43 22.42 16.68
C ASP A 168 9.52 21.53 17.30
N ALA A 169 10.76 21.55 16.80
CA ALA A 169 11.91 20.89 17.44
C ALA A 169 12.18 21.43 18.85
N HIS A 170 12.06 22.73 19.04
CA HIS A 170 12.25 23.38 20.35
C HIS A 170 11.15 22.99 21.35
N ALA A 171 9.89 22.91 20.90
CA ALA A 171 8.79 22.42 21.73
C ALA A 171 9.04 20.96 22.17
N ILE A 172 9.56 20.11 21.28
CA ILE A 172 9.94 18.72 21.61
C ILE A 172 11.04 18.69 22.67
N MET A 173 12.05 19.54 22.56
CA MET A 173 13.12 19.66 23.56
C MET A 173 12.59 20.17 24.90
N GLN A 174 11.73 21.19 24.94
CA GLN A 174 11.10 21.65 26.16
C GLN A 174 10.28 20.54 26.84
N PHE A 175 9.53 19.76 26.06
CA PHE A 175 8.81 18.60 26.59
C PHE A 175 9.78 17.60 27.25
N TRP A 176 10.92 17.31 26.60
CA TRP A 176 11.96 16.47 27.18
C TRP A 176 12.44 17.02 28.53
N GLN A 177 12.78 18.31 28.62
CA GLN A 177 13.24 18.96 29.87
C GLN A 177 12.17 18.91 30.97
N ILE A 178 10.88 18.97 30.64
CA ILE A 178 9.79 18.83 31.59
C ILE A 178 9.73 17.42 32.16
N ILE A 179 9.81 16.39 31.30
CA ILE A 179 9.75 15.00 31.76
C ILE A 179 11.00 14.63 32.59
N GLU A 180 12.18 15.18 32.28
CA GLU A 180 13.40 15.04 33.09
C GLU A 180 13.22 15.56 34.53
N ARG A 181 12.43 16.63 34.69
CA ARG A 181 12.14 17.21 36.01
C ARG A 181 10.96 16.54 36.72
N THR A 182 10.07 15.92 35.98
CA THR A 182 8.81 15.36 36.49
C THR A 182 8.95 13.92 36.95
N PHE A 183 9.77 13.13 36.27
CA PHE A 183 9.94 11.70 36.51
C PHE A 183 11.34 11.42 37.09
N THR A 184 11.45 10.33 37.86
CA THR A 184 12.78 9.89 38.34
C THR A 184 13.62 9.39 37.15
N PRO A 185 14.95 9.54 37.20
CA PRO A 185 15.84 9.08 36.11
C PRO A 185 15.63 7.61 35.74
N GLU A 186 15.41 6.74 36.74
CA GLU A 186 15.20 5.31 36.54
C GLU A 186 13.88 5.04 35.78
N HIS A 187 12.81 5.77 36.15
CA HIS A 187 11.51 5.63 35.48
C HIS A 187 11.59 6.08 34.02
N LEU A 188 12.21 7.24 33.78
CA LEU A 188 12.38 7.80 32.46
C LEU A 188 13.31 6.92 31.59
N ALA A 189 14.43 6.45 32.11
CA ALA A 189 15.34 5.55 31.42
C ALA A 189 14.66 4.23 31.03
N LYS A 190 13.83 3.65 31.90
CA LYS A 190 13.03 2.46 31.62
C LYS A 190 12.02 2.71 30.51
N ALA A 191 11.34 3.85 30.53
CA ALA A 191 10.38 4.24 29.49
C ALA A 191 11.07 4.41 28.13
N VAL A 192 12.17 5.15 28.07
CA VAL A 192 12.98 5.38 26.85
C VAL A 192 13.48 4.05 26.29
N LYS A 193 14.14 3.24 27.12
CA LYS A 193 14.68 1.92 26.73
C LYS A 193 13.58 1.01 26.15
N SER A 194 12.40 0.97 26.78
CA SER A 194 11.30 0.14 26.28
C SER A 194 10.79 0.59 24.90
N ILE A 195 10.80 1.91 24.62
CA ILE A 195 10.38 2.45 23.31
C ILE A 195 11.43 2.16 22.23
N MET A 196 12.72 2.35 22.57
CA MET A 196 13.81 2.13 21.63
C MET A 196 14.03 0.65 21.27
N LEU A 197 13.76 -0.27 22.21
CA LEU A 197 13.85 -1.73 22.01
C LEU A 197 12.60 -2.34 21.38
N SER A 198 11.46 -1.65 21.43
CA SER A 198 10.22 -2.14 20.85
C SER A 198 10.31 -2.21 19.32
N PRO A 199 9.63 -3.19 18.68
CA PRO A 199 9.52 -3.18 17.23
C PRO A 199 9.09 -1.81 16.72
N SER A 200 9.63 -1.41 15.58
CA SER A 200 9.30 -0.13 14.97
C SER A 200 7.83 -0.14 14.50
N LEU A 201 6.90 0.19 15.40
CA LEU A 201 5.47 0.31 15.10
C LEU A 201 5.11 1.77 14.84
N PRO A 202 4.06 2.05 14.03
CA PRO A 202 3.47 3.39 13.94
C PRO A 202 3.07 3.92 15.32
N ALA A 203 3.14 5.26 15.51
CA ALA A 203 2.94 5.87 16.82
C ALA A 203 1.55 5.64 17.45
N HIS A 204 0.56 5.32 16.62
CA HIS A 204 -0.83 5.07 17.05
C HIS A 204 -1.18 3.59 17.24
N ILE A 205 -0.25 2.70 16.95
CA ILE A 205 -0.44 1.25 17.08
C ILE A 205 0.32 0.75 18.30
N ASP A 206 -0.42 0.18 19.25
CA ASP A 206 0.15 -0.42 20.45
C ASP A 206 0.67 -1.83 20.18
N ALA A 207 1.72 -2.22 20.87
CA ALA A 207 2.31 -3.55 20.73
C ALA A 207 1.32 -4.66 21.11
N GLU A 208 0.50 -4.44 22.12
CA GLU A 208 -0.51 -5.37 22.61
C GLU A 208 -1.55 -5.71 21.51
N ILE A 209 -1.94 -4.73 20.68
CA ILE A 209 -2.82 -4.95 19.53
C ILE A 209 -2.18 -5.94 18.55
N ILE A 210 -0.89 -5.76 18.27
CA ILE A 210 -0.17 -6.66 17.36
C ILE A 210 -0.01 -8.05 17.97
N GLU A 211 0.26 -8.14 19.26
CA GLU A 211 0.43 -9.41 19.97
C GLU A 211 -0.87 -10.21 20.03
N SER A 212 -2.02 -9.55 20.12
CA SER A 212 -3.33 -10.19 20.11
C SER A 212 -3.72 -10.79 18.74
N ILE A 213 -3.07 -10.35 17.64
CA ILE A 213 -3.37 -10.85 16.30
C ILE A 213 -2.81 -12.28 16.14
N PRO A 214 -3.62 -13.28 15.80
CA PRO A 214 -3.14 -14.65 15.59
C PRO A 214 -2.21 -14.72 14.37
N ASN A 215 -1.28 -15.68 14.37
CA ASN A 215 -0.35 -15.86 13.25
C ASN A 215 -0.80 -17.00 12.33
N THR A 216 -1.97 -16.86 11.74
CA THR A 216 -2.67 -17.83 10.89
C THR A 216 -3.15 -17.17 9.58
N PHE A 217 -3.86 -17.93 8.75
CA PHE A 217 -4.52 -17.40 7.55
C PHE A 217 -5.56 -16.35 7.92
N GLY A 218 -5.62 -15.29 7.15
CA GLY A 218 -6.66 -14.29 7.30
C GLY A 218 -6.44 -13.03 6.47
N VAL A 219 -7.34 -12.09 6.68
CA VAL A 219 -7.37 -10.77 6.06
C VAL A 219 -7.20 -9.71 7.13
N TYR A 220 -6.42 -8.69 6.87
CA TYR A 220 -6.24 -7.53 7.74
C TYR A 220 -6.64 -6.24 7.03
N LEU A 221 -7.19 -5.32 7.82
CA LEU A 221 -7.67 -4.02 7.37
C LEU A 221 -6.97 -2.94 8.16
N PHE A 222 -6.36 -1.99 7.45
CA PHE A 222 -5.74 -0.81 8.03
C PHE A 222 -6.65 0.39 7.85
N TYR A 223 -6.92 1.12 8.91
CA TYR A 223 -7.77 2.31 8.94
C TYR A 223 -6.95 3.55 9.27
N GLY A 224 -7.28 4.67 8.63
CA GLY A 224 -6.80 6.01 8.95
C GLY A 224 -7.68 6.73 9.98
N ASP A 225 -7.79 8.04 9.84
CA ASP A 225 -8.58 8.89 10.75
C ASP A 225 -10.10 8.71 10.59
N ASN A 226 -10.55 8.14 9.48
CA ASN A 226 -11.96 7.83 9.22
C ASN A 226 -12.23 6.32 9.31
N ASN A 227 -13.50 5.92 9.24
CA ASN A 227 -13.91 4.52 9.32
C ASN A 227 -13.79 3.75 8.00
N LEU A 228 -13.16 4.33 6.97
CA LEU A 228 -12.88 3.64 5.72
C LEU A 228 -11.48 3.04 5.75
N PRO A 229 -11.30 1.78 5.34
CA PRO A 229 -9.98 1.18 5.30
C PRO A 229 -9.10 1.87 4.24
N ILE A 230 -7.88 2.19 4.63
CA ILE A 230 -6.87 2.70 3.70
C ILE A 230 -6.22 1.56 2.91
N TYR A 231 -6.12 0.38 3.52
CA TYR A 231 -5.53 -0.80 2.90
C TYR A 231 -6.17 -2.08 3.44
N ILE A 232 -6.36 -3.05 2.56
CA ILE A 232 -6.78 -4.42 2.89
C ILE A 232 -5.75 -5.38 2.29
N GLY A 233 -5.37 -6.40 3.04
CA GLY A 233 -4.44 -7.41 2.58
C GLY A 233 -4.67 -8.75 3.25
N LYS A 234 -4.23 -9.82 2.59
CA LYS A 234 -4.30 -11.18 3.12
C LYS A 234 -2.92 -11.72 3.51
N SER A 235 -2.92 -12.72 4.37
CA SER A 235 -1.70 -13.46 4.70
C SER A 235 -2.01 -14.88 5.17
N ASN A 236 -1.04 -15.76 5.04
CA ASN A 236 -1.01 -17.06 5.72
C ASN A 236 -0.42 -16.95 7.14
N ARG A 237 0.13 -15.78 7.48
CA ARG A 237 0.72 -15.45 8.78
C ARG A 237 0.42 -13.98 9.11
N LEU A 238 -0.78 -13.71 9.59
CA LEU A 238 -1.32 -12.36 9.78
C LEU A 238 -0.37 -11.44 10.55
N ARG A 239 0.03 -11.82 11.77
CA ARG A 239 0.90 -10.99 12.61
C ARG A 239 2.23 -10.66 11.94
N GLN A 240 2.89 -11.66 11.36
CA GLN A 240 4.16 -11.45 10.67
C GLN A 240 4.01 -10.51 9.46
N ARG A 241 2.94 -10.68 8.70
CA ARG A 241 2.68 -9.82 7.53
C ARG A 241 2.41 -8.38 7.93
N ILE A 242 1.62 -8.16 8.96
CA ILE A 242 1.35 -6.81 9.50
C ILE A 242 2.65 -6.15 9.97
N LEU A 243 3.49 -6.87 10.74
CA LEU A 243 4.79 -6.38 11.17
C LEU A 243 5.72 -6.07 9.99
N SER A 244 5.66 -6.86 8.89
CA SER A 244 6.50 -6.62 7.71
C SER A 244 6.19 -5.30 7.02
N HIS A 245 4.94 -4.80 7.06
CA HIS A 245 4.59 -3.47 6.58
C HIS A 245 5.37 -2.37 7.32
N PHE A 246 5.53 -2.53 8.63
CA PHE A 246 6.17 -1.54 9.49
C PHE A 246 7.70 -1.66 9.54
N SER A 247 8.26 -2.83 9.23
CA SER A 247 9.72 -3.01 9.14
C SER A 247 10.29 -2.60 7.78
N SER A 248 9.46 -2.65 6.74
CA SER A 248 9.85 -2.33 5.35
C SER A 248 9.48 -0.91 4.91
N ASP A 249 8.83 -0.13 5.77
CA ASP A 249 8.24 1.16 5.42
C ASP A 249 9.28 2.19 4.94
N TYR A 250 10.47 2.22 5.52
CA TYR A 250 11.54 3.11 5.05
C TYR A 250 12.12 2.74 3.68
N ALA A 251 11.89 1.51 3.21
CA ALA A 251 12.41 1.05 1.93
C ALA A 251 11.41 1.23 0.78
N LEU A 252 10.10 1.15 1.08
CA LEU A 252 9.03 1.12 0.10
C LEU A 252 8.05 2.28 0.31
N PRO A 253 7.86 3.16 -0.69
CA PRO A 253 7.00 4.34 -0.57
C PRO A 253 5.57 4.04 -0.13
N LYS A 254 4.99 2.94 -0.63
CA LYS A 254 3.63 2.51 -0.26
C LYS A 254 3.55 2.13 1.21
N GLU A 255 4.52 1.39 1.71
CA GLU A 255 4.56 0.93 3.11
C GLU A 255 4.73 2.12 4.06
N MET A 256 5.57 3.08 3.70
CA MET A 256 5.70 4.33 4.46
C MET A 256 4.38 5.10 4.50
N SER A 257 3.70 5.24 3.34
CA SER A 257 2.40 5.94 3.29
C SER A 257 1.34 5.24 4.16
N ILE A 258 1.34 3.90 4.20
CA ILE A 258 0.47 3.13 5.11
C ILE A 258 0.84 3.41 6.57
N SER A 259 2.12 3.28 6.92
CA SER A 259 2.61 3.46 8.30
C SER A 259 2.33 4.84 8.88
N MET A 260 2.28 5.86 8.02
CA MET A 260 1.98 7.24 8.44
C MET A 260 0.49 7.49 8.66
N GLN A 261 -0.36 6.85 7.90
CA GLN A 261 -1.81 7.07 7.94
C GLN A 261 -2.55 6.14 8.89
N ILE A 262 -1.95 5.00 9.25
CA ILE A 262 -2.63 3.97 10.05
C ILE A 262 -2.89 4.45 11.47
N LYS A 263 -4.14 4.28 11.92
CA LYS A 263 -4.61 4.54 13.29
C LYS A 263 -5.17 3.30 13.97
N ARG A 264 -5.70 2.36 13.19
CA ARG A 264 -6.37 1.16 13.70
C ARG A 264 -6.16 -0.03 12.78
N ILE A 265 -6.08 -1.22 13.36
CA ILE A 265 -5.97 -2.50 12.66
C ILE A 265 -7.16 -3.37 13.04
N GLU A 266 -7.80 -3.95 12.05
CA GLU A 266 -8.74 -5.05 12.21
C GLU A 266 -8.21 -6.29 11.49
N HIS A 267 -8.65 -7.46 11.91
CA HIS A 267 -8.32 -8.70 11.23
C HIS A 267 -9.49 -9.67 11.23
N ILE A 268 -9.54 -10.51 10.22
CA ILE A 268 -10.50 -11.60 10.07
C ILE A 268 -9.69 -12.87 9.91
N VAL A 269 -9.87 -13.82 10.81
CA VAL A 269 -9.26 -15.15 10.71
C VAL A 269 -10.01 -15.92 9.62
N CYS A 270 -9.27 -16.54 8.74
CA CYS A 270 -9.80 -17.35 7.63
C CYS A 270 -9.42 -18.82 7.84
N ALA A 271 -10.26 -19.69 7.30
CA ALA A 271 -10.08 -21.15 7.42
C ALA A 271 -8.87 -21.66 6.63
N GLY A 272 -8.46 -20.93 5.60
CA GLY A 272 -7.31 -21.28 4.78
C GLY A 272 -6.96 -20.26 3.70
N GLU A 273 -6.19 -20.69 2.69
CA GLU A 273 -5.70 -19.80 1.62
C GLU A 273 -6.82 -19.29 0.72
N VAL A 274 -7.74 -20.16 0.33
CA VAL A 274 -8.82 -19.79 -0.60
C VAL A 274 -9.82 -18.87 0.09
N ASP A 275 -10.17 -19.16 1.34
CA ASP A 275 -11.02 -18.31 2.16
C ASP A 275 -10.41 -16.90 2.31
N ALA A 276 -9.12 -16.80 2.61
CA ALA A 276 -8.44 -15.52 2.72
C ALA A 276 -8.40 -14.75 1.38
N LEU A 277 -8.22 -15.45 0.24
CA LEU A 277 -8.23 -14.84 -1.09
C LEU A 277 -9.59 -14.30 -1.49
N LEU A 278 -10.66 -15.08 -1.27
CA LEU A 278 -12.04 -14.71 -1.60
C LEU A 278 -12.51 -13.57 -0.69
N THR A 279 -12.22 -13.65 0.61
CA THR A 279 -12.55 -12.61 1.59
C THR A 279 -11.83 -11.29 1.27
N GLU A 280 -10.52 -11.31 0.97
CA GLU A 280 -9.78 -10.12 0.55
C GLU A 280 -10.39 -9.48 -0.69
N SER A 281 -10.66 -10.28 -1.75
CA SER A 281 -11.24 -9.80 -2.99
C SER A 281 -12.62 -9.16 -2.79
N ARG A 282 -13.48 -9.79 -1.98
CA ARG A 282 -14.80 -9.26 -1.63
C ARG A 282 -14.69 -7.95 -0.87
N LEU A 283 -13.91 -7.92 0.21
CA LEU A 283 -13.76 -6.73 1.06
C LEU A 283 -13.17 -5.53 0.31
N ILE A 284 -12.21 -5.75 -0.60
CA ILE A 284 -11.64 -4.67 -1.41
C ILE A 284 -12.72 -4.06 -2.33
N LYS A 285 -13.60 -4.87 -2.92
CA LYS A 285 -14.70 -4.39 -3.77
C LYS A 285 -15.78 -3.67 -2.97
N GLU A 286 -16.13 -4.18 -1.78
CA GLU A 286 -17.15 -3.59 -0.91
C GLU A 286 -16.68 -2.30 -0.24
N ARG A 287 -15.44 -2.29 0.27
CA ARG A 287 -14.90 -1.20 1.11
C ARG A 287 -14.08 -0.17 0.35
N MET A 288 -13.67 -0.45 -0.89
CA MET A 288 -12.96 0.46 -1.79
C MET A 288 -11.74 1.16 -1.14
N PRO A 289 -10.79 0.43 -0.52
CA PRO A 289 -9.67 1.02 0.21
C PRO A 289 -8.77 1.88 -0.67
N THR A 290 -8.26 3.01 -0.14
CA THR A 290 -7.56 4.02 -0.95
C THR A 290 -6.26 3.53 -1.59
N MET A 291 -5.59 2.54 -1.00
CA MET A 291 -4.28 2.06 -1.44
C MET A 291 -4.29 0.70 -2.18
N ASN A 292 -5.47 0.08 -2.35
CA ASN A 292 -5.63 -1.14 -3.16
C ASN A 292 -6.06 -0.80 -4.60
N ARG A 293 -5.24 -0.09 -5.35
CA ARG A 293 -5.62 0.48 -6.65
C ARG A 293 -6.06 -0.54 -7.70
N GLN A 294 -5.48 -1.74 -7.72
CA GLN A 294 -5.72 -2.74 -8.76
C GLN A 294 -7.05 -3.50 -8.61
N LEU A 295 -7.50 -3.78 -7.39
CA LEU A 295 -8.68 -4.61 -7.12
C LEU A 295 -9.98 -3.81 -6.88
N ARG A 296 -9.92 -2.48 -6.93
CA ARG A 296 -11.05 -1.58 -6.64
C ARG A 296 -12.13 -1.55 -7.72
N ARG A 297 -11.80 -1.94 -8.94
CA ARG A 297 -12.68 -1.70 -10.08
C ARG A 297 -13.59 -2.90 -10.31
N ASN A 298 -14.87 -2.78 -9.91
CA ASN A 298 -15.94 -3.54 -10.58
C ASN A 298 -16.07 -2.99 -12.00
N LYS A 299 -15.30 -3.54 -12.92
CA LYS A 299 -15.43 -3.21 -14.34
C LYS A 299 -16.13 -4.37 -15.02
N SER A 300 -16.99 -4.02 -15.96
CA SER A 300 -17.39 -4.93 -17.03
C SER A 300 -16.11 -5.60 -17.56
N VAL A 301 -16.06 -6.91 -17.47
CA VAL A 301 -14.94 -7.68 -18.01
C VAL A 301 -15.17 -7.83 -19.51
N PHE A 302 -14.16 -7.49 -20.30
CA PHE A 302 -14.21 -7.68 -21.75
C PHE A 302 -13.43 -8.94 -22.15
N SER A 303 -13.91 -9.61 -23.20
CA SER A 303 -13.27 -10.81 -23.75
C SER A 303 -13.41 -10.83 -25.27
N TRP A 304 -12.54 -11.56 -25.95
CA TRP A 304 -12.70 -11.86 -27.37
C TRP A 304 -13.42 -13.18 -27.50
N LEU A 305 -14.59 -13.14 -28.16
CA LEU A 305 -15.34 -14.31 -28.60
C LEU A 305 -14.93 -14.62 -30.05
N LEU A 306 -14.38 -15.81 -30.28
CA LEU A 306 -14.11 -16.29 -31.64
C LEU A 306 -15.34 -16.97 -32.19
N ASN A 307 -15.84 -16.48 -33.32
CA ASN A 307 -16.96 -17.05 -34.05
C ASN A 307 -16.52 -17.51 -35.45
N GLU A 308 -16.99 -18.66 -35.89
CA GLU A 308 -16.79 -19.10 -37.26
C GLU A 308 -17.77 -18.38 -38.19
N SER A 309 -17.26 -17.43 -38.98
CA SER A 309 -18.07 -16.60 -39.89
C SER A 309 -18.31 -17.27 -41.22
N GLN A 310 -17.39 -18.12 -41.68
CA GLN A 310 -17.45 -18.96 -42.87
C GLN A 310 -16.65 -20.26 -42.57
N PRO A 311 -16.87 -21.34 -43.31
CA PRO A 311 -16.12 -22.58 -43.08
C PRO A 311 -14.61 -22.35 -43.03
N GLY A 312 -14.02 -22.62 -41.87
CA GLY A 312 -12.60 -22.45 -41.58
C GLY A 312 -12.16 -21.02 -41.30
N LEU A 313 -13.04 -20.01 -41.32
CA LEU A 313 -12.69 -18.61 -40.96
C LEU A 313 -13.28 -18.22 -39.62
N TRP A 314 -12.42 -18.13 -38.64
CA TRP A 314 -12.72 -17.63 -37.27
C TRP A 314 -12.37 -16.16 -37.13
N ILE A 315 -13.34 -15.35 -36.69
CA ILE A 315 -13.18 -13.91 -36.46
C ILE A 315 -13.43 -13.55 -35.02
N PRO A 316 -12.66 -12.57 -34.44
CA PRO A 316 -12.85 -12.11 -33.09
C PRO A 316 -13.96 -11.07 -33.01
N SER A 317 -14.87 -11.24 -32.07
CA SER A 317 -15.86 -10.24 -31.66
C SER A 317 -15.62 -9.85 -30.24
N LEU A 318 -15.54 -8.54 -29.95
CA LEU A 318 -15.39 -8.05 -28.59
C LEU A 318 -16.76 -8.15 -27.90
N VAL A 319 -16.77 -8.83 -26.74
CA VAL A 319 -17.96 -9.02 -25.91
C VAL A 319 -17.70 -8.53 -24.49
N SER A 320 -18.75 -8.05 -23.82
CA SER A 320 -18.70 -7.76 -22.39
C SER A 320 -19.25 -8.93 -21.58
N GLY A 321 -18.90 -9.00 -20.29
CA GLY A 321 -19.44 -10.00 -19.38
C GLY A 321 -20.95 -9.86 -19.13
N GLN A 322 -21.56 -8.77 -19.59
CA GLN A 322 -23.02 -8.57 -19.58
C GLN A 322 -23.70 -9.22 -20.80
N ASP A 323 -22.97 -9.40 -21.90
CA ASP A 323 -23.50 -9.90 -23.16
C ASP A 323 -23.32 -11.41 -23.30
N VAL A 324 -22.39 -12.02 -22.53
CA VAL A 324 -22.01 -13.44 -22.66
C VAL A 324 -21.71 -14.05 -21.33
N GLU A 325 -22.15 -15.27 -21.09
CA GLU A 325 -21.77 -16.06 -19.91
C GLU A 325 -20.29 -16.47 -19.99
N LEU A 326 -19.42 -15.66 -19.38
CA LEU A 326 -17.95 -15.81 -19.43
C LEU A 326 -17.44 -17.15 -18.90
N GLY A 327 -18.21 -17.83 -18.08
CA GLY A 327 -17.84 -19.14 -17.52
C GLY A 327 -18.30 -20.35 -18.32
N VAL A 328 -19.08 -20.18 -19.39
CA VAL A 328 -19.75 -21.30 -20.11
C VAL A 328 -19.26 -21.41 -21.53
N ASN A 329 -19.09 -20.30 -22.24
CA ASN A 329 -18.73 -20.33 -23.65
C ASN A 329 -17.29 -20.80 -23.88
N PRO A 330 -17.03 -21.86 -24.68
CA PRO A 330 -15.71 -22.44 -24.90
C PRO A 330 -14.80 -21.62 -25.83
N HIS A 331 -15.32 -20.59 -26.50
CA HIS A 331 -14.58 -19.81 -27.51
C HIS A 331 -14.19 -18.40 -27.02
N LEU A 332 -14.04 -18.21 -25.71
CA LEU A 332 -13.67 -16.95 -25.12
C LEU A 332 -12.18 -16.87 -24.81
N TYR A 333 -11.57 -15.71 -25.12
CA TYR A 333 -10.14 -15.48 -24.97
C TYR A 333 -9.83 -14.12 -24.35
N GLY A 334 -9.04 -14.16 -23.29
CA GLY A 334 -8.60 -12.97 -22.55
C GLY A 334 -9.67 -12.39 -21.62
N LEU A 335 -9.22 -11.85 -20.50
CA LEU A 335 -10.04 -11.12 -19.53
C LEU A 335 -9.43 -9.74 -19.34
N TYR A 336 -10.10 -8.72 -19.88
CA TYR A 336 -9.62 -7.35 -19.94
C TYR A 336 -10.51 -6.41 -19.14
N ASP A 337 -9.90 -5.38 -18.52
CA ASP A 337 -10.62 -4.38 -17.72
C ASP A 337 -11.30 -3.31 -18.60
N THR A 338 -10.82 -3.13 -19.82
CA THR A 338 -11.40 -2.18 -20.79
C THR A 338 -11.40 -2.76 -22.19
N ALA A 339 -12.34 -2.28 -23.02
CA ALA A 339 -12.38 -2.58 -24.44
C ALA A 339 -11.07 -2.17 -25.15
N ASN A 340 -10.47 -1.06 -24.71
CA ASN A 340 -9.20 -0.59 -25.28
C ASN A 340 -8.04 -1.55 -24.98
N ASP A 341 -7.95 -2.07 -23.75
CA ASP A 341 -6.92 -3.06 -23.37
C ASP A 341 -7.05 -4.33 -24.19
N ALA A 342 -8.29 -4.79 -24.42
CA ALA A 342 -8.58 -5.94 -25.29
C ALA A 342 -8.11 -5.69 -26.72
N CYS A 343 -8.42 -4.51 -27.29
CA CYS A 343 -8.00 -4.13 -28.63
C CYS A 343 -6.47 -4.02 -28.77
N ILE A 344 -5.78 -3.45 -27.76
CA ILE A 344 -4.32 -3.37 -27.76
C ILE A 344 -3.70 -4.77 -27.76
N ALA A 345 -4.20 -5.66 -26.90
CA ALA A 345 -3.71 -7.03 -26.82
C ALA A 345 -3.90 -7.80 -28.14
N LEU A 346 -5.06 -7.69 -28.79
CA LEU A 346 -5.32 -8.35 -30.06
C LEU A 346 -4.45 -7.77 -31.19
N ARG A 347 -4.27 -6.45 -31.25
CA ARG A 347 -3.38 -5.82 -32.25
C ARG A 347 -1.94 -6.27 -32.10
N GLN A 348 -1.49 -6.51 -30.86
CA GLN A 348 -0.15 -7.06 -30.62
C GLN A 348 -0.02 -8.47 -31.17
N ILE A 349 -1.01 -9.35 -30.93
CA ILE A 349 -1.06 -10.71 -31.49
C ILE A 349 -1.06 -10.66 -33.05
N ILE A 350 -1.88 -9.79 -33.62
CA ILE A 350 -1.94 -9.61 -35.09
C ILE A 350 -0.58 -9.25 -35.68
N LYS A 351 0.14 -8.35 -35.01
CA LYS A 351 1.48 -7.90 -35.41
C LYS A 351 2.53 -9.00 -35.29
N GLU A 352 2.57 -9.69 -34.16
CA GLU A 352 3.53 -10.74 -33.86
C GLU A 352 3.37 -11.94 -34.82
N GLU A 353 2.11 -12.35 -35.02
CA GLU A 353 1.76 -13.50 -35.85
C GLU A 353 1.55 -13.14 -37.33
N LYS A 354 1.78 -11.89 -37.74
CA LYS A 354 1.54 -11.41 -39.10
C LYS A 354 0.16 -11.81 -39.64
N LEU A 355 -0.87 -11.73 -38.80
CA LEU A 355 -2.25 -11.99 -39.14
C LEU A 355 -2.82 -10.86 -40.00
N CYS A 356 -3.90 -11.13 -40.72
CA CYS A 356 -4.57 -10.15 -41.54
C CYS A 356 -5.75 -9.47 -40.83
N ALA A 357 -5.59 -8.22 -40.41
CA ALA A 357 -6.63 -7.47 -39.73
C ALA A 357 -7.90 -7.29 -40.60
N GLN A 358 -7.75 -7.17 -41.91
CA GLN A 358 -8.89 -7.10 -42.85
C GLN A 358 -9.68 -8.41 -42.88
N THR A 359 -9.03 -9.59 -42.96
CA THR A 359 -9.66 -10.91 -42.91
C THR A 359 -10.37 -11.16 -41.58
N LEU A 360 -9.82 -10.58 -40.48
CA LEU A 360 -10.44 -10.65 -39.15
C LEU A 360 -11.59 -9.65 -38.93
N GLY A 361 -11.95 -8.85 -39.97
CA GLY A 361 -13.01 -7.85 -39.84
C GLY A 361 -12.69 -6.63 -39.02
N LEU A 362 -11.42 -6.42 -38.63
CA LEU A 362 -10.96 -5.31 -37.81
C LEU A 362 -10.56 -4.09 -38.63
N GLU A 363 -10.31 -4.26 -39.93
CA GLU A 363 -10.02 -3.20 -40.89
C GLU A 363 -10.95 -3.30 -42.09
N LYS A 364 -11.37 -2.14 -42.59
CA LYS A 364 -12.20 -2.07 -43.84
C LYS A 364 -11.32 -2.31 -45.06
N GLY A 365 -11.78 -3.11 -45.98
CA GLY A 365 -11.12 -3.36 -47.27
C GLY A 365 -12.03 -4.05 -48.27
N LYS A 366 -11.69 -4.02 -49.57
CA LYS A 366 -12.43 -4.75 -50.59
C LYS A 366 -11.92 -6.20 -50.64
N PRO A 367 -12.80 -7.21 -50.72
CA PRO A 367 -12.39 -8.60 -50.88
C PRO A 367 -11.45 -8.78 -52.09
N GLY A 368 -10.39 -9.58 -51.93
CA GLY A 368 -9.41 -9.84 -52.98
C GLY A 368 -8.36 -8.73 -53.18
N THR A 369 -8.43 -7.61 -52.45
CA THR A 369 -7.42 -6.56 -52.50
C THR A 369 -6.44 -6.66 -51.33
N PRO A 370 -5.10 -6.39 -51.53
CA PRO A 370 -4.13 -6.48 -50.47
C PRO A 370 -4.36 -5.41 -49.39
N CYS A 371 -4.45 -5.82 -48.14
CA CYS A 371 -4.51 -4.91 -46.99
C CYS A 371 -3.20 -4.10 -46.87
N PHE A 372 -3.23 -2.99 -46.14
CA PHE A 372 -2.05 -2.12 -45.92
C PHE A 372 -0.88 -2.90 -45.31
N ALA A 373 -1.15 -3.77 -44.32
CA ALA A 373 -0.10 -4.59 -43.69
C ALA A 373 0.55 -5.56 -44.71
N ARG A 374 -0.21 -6.06 -45.73
CA ARG A 374 0.35 -6.89 -46.78
C ARG A 374 1.28 -6.12 -47.70
N GLN A 375 0.95 -4.90 -48.06
CA GLN A 375 1.83 -4.02 -48.85
C GLN A 375 3.17 -3.78 -48.13
N LEU A 376 3.16 -3.71 -46.82
CA LEU A 376 4.34 -3.57 -45.97
C LEU A 376 5.04 -4.90 -45.60
N LYS A 377 4.61 -6.04 -46.17
CA LYS A 377 5.12 -7.40 -45.86
C LYS A 377 4.95 -7.82 -44.36
N LYS A 378 3.96 -7.21 -43.70
CA LYS A 378 3.60 -7.46 -42.31
C LYS A 378 2.36 -8.36 -42.14
N CYS A 379 1.85 -8.92 -43.23
CA CYS A 379 0.71 -9.83 -43.26
C CYS A 379 1.01 -10.96 -44.25
N ASN A 380 0.63 -12.17 -43.94
CA ASN A 380 0.88 -13.36 -44.80
C ASN A 380 -0.03 -13.43 -46.03
N GLY A 381 -1.04 -12.57 -46.11
CA GLY A 381 -1.83 -12.38 -47.35
C GLY A 381 -3.13 -13.19 -47.40
N ALA A 382 -3.74 -13.50 -46.26
CA ALA A 382 -5.07 -14.12 -46.24
C ALA A 382 -6.13 -13.30 -46.97
N CYS A 383 -6.02 -11.95 -46.98
CA CYS A 383 -6.91 -11.06 -47.76
C CYS A 383 -6.85 -11.23 -49.28
N VAL A 384 -5.80 -11.81 -49.81
CA VAL A 384 -5.56 -12.04 -51.26
C VAL A 384 -5.40 -13.53 -51.63
N GLY A 385 -5.76 -14.42 -50.69
CA GLY A 385 -5.74 -15.87 -50.95
C GLY A 385 -4.36 -16.53 -50.91
N LEU A 386 -3.32 -15.84 -50.48
CA LEU A 386 -1.96 -16.42 -50.35
C LEU A 386 -1.82 -17.32 -49.09
N GLU A 387 -2.73 -17.18 -48.16
CA GLU A 387 -2.90 -18.01 -46.97
C GLU A 387 -4.37 -18.42 -46.91
N THR A 388 -4.68 -19.67 -46.66
CA THR A 388 -6.07 -20.13 -46.52
C THR A 388 -6.71 -19.60 -45.24
N HIS A 389 -8.03 -19.46 -45.23
CA HIS A 389 -8.78 -19.06 -44.04
C HIS A 389 -8.53 -20.01 -42.86
N SER A 390 -8.42 -21.32 -43.14
CA SER A 390 -8.14 -22.33 -42.11
C SER A 390 -6.77 -22.18 -41.49
N GLU A 391 -5.73 -21.97 -42.30
CA GLU A 391 -4.36 -21.73 -41.78
C GLU A 391 -4.26 -20.45 -40.96
N HIS A 392 -4.89 -19.36 -41.47
CA HIS A 392 -4.95 -18.09 -40.79
C HIS A 392 -5.65 -18.21 -39.43
N SER A 393 -6.83 -18.86 -39.39
CA SER A 393 -7.58 -19.07 -38.14
C SER A 393 -6.89 -19.97 -37.18
N LYS A 394 -6.22 -21.03 -37.64
CA LYS A 394 -5.39 -21.92 -36.79
C LYS A 394 -4.27 -21.16 -36.08
N ARG A 395 -3.60 -20.23 -36.77
CA ARG A 395 -2.56 -19.38 -36.16
C ARG A 395 -3.16 -18.44 -35.13
N LEU A 396 -4.29 -17.77 -35.41
CA LEU A 396 -5.01 -16.92 -34.47
C LEU A 396 -5.36 -17.71 -33.19
N ILE A 397 -6.02 -18.85 -33.31
CA ILE A 397 -6.44 -19.69 -32.19
C ILE A 397 -5.19 -20.14 -31.36
N THR A 398 -4.12 -20.54 -32.04
CA THR A 398 -2.88 -20.96 -31.40
C THR A 398 -2.23 -19.84 -30.63
N ALA A 399 -2.16 -18.63 -31.21
CA ALA A 399 -1.62 -17.44 -30.55
C ALA A 399 -2.44 -17.03 -29.31
N MET A 400 -3.75 -17.17 -29.38
CA MET A 400 -4.67 -16.85 -28.28
C MET A 400 -4.81 -17.97 -27.25
N ALA A 401 -4.28 -19.17 -27.48
CA ALA A 401 -4.49 -20.34 -26.62
C ALA A 401 -4.09 -20.13 -25.15
N LYS A 402 -3.03 -19.34 -24.89
CA LYS A 402 -2.59 -19.01 -23.52
C LYS A 402 -3.60 -18.13 -22.77
N GLN A 403 -4.46 -17.43 -23.50
CA GLN A 403 -5.48 -16.54 -22.95
C GLN A 403 -6.86 -17.18 -22.92
N HIS A 404 -6.97 -18.46 -23.35
CA HIS A 404 -8.24 -19.18 -23.40
C HIS A 404 -8.90 -19.24 -22.01
N ILE A 405 -10.13 -18.76 -21.92
CA ILE A 405 -10.94 -18.85 -20.71
C ILE A 405 -11.49 -20.28 -20.63
N LYS A 406 -11.10 -20.96 -19.57
CA LYS A 406 -11.55 -22.35 -19.34
C LYS A 406 -13.04 -22.35 -19.04
N PRO A 407 -13.88 -23.03 -19.81
CA PRO A 407 -15.30 -23.15 -19.47
C PRO A 407 -15.44 -23.91 -18.14
N TRP A 408 -16.57 -23.69 -17.47
CA TRP A 408 -16.92 -24.41 -16.24
C TRP A 408 -17.04 -25.90 -16.52
N PRO A 409 -16.31 -26.75 -15.83
CA PRO A 409 -16.25 -28.18 -16.20
C PRO A 409 -17.38 -29.02 -15.62
N TYR A 410 -18.25 -28.45 -14.79
CA TYR A 410 -19.30 -29.17 -14.07
C TYR A 410 -20.70 -28.77 -14.57
N LYS A 411 -21.68 -29.67 -14.42
CA LYS A 411 -23.07 -29.40 -14.81
C LYS A 411 -23.83 -28.44 -13.90
N GLY A 412 -23.39 -28.28 -12.67
CA GLY A 412 -24.07 -27.49 -11.65
C GLY A 412 -23.12 -26.78 -10.70
N ILE A 413 -23.60 -26.57 -9.49
CA ILE A 413 -22.84 -25.99 -8.39
C ILE A 413 -21.72 -26.94 -7.98
N SER A 414 -20.61 -26.37 -7.54
CA SER A 414 -19.53 -27.10 -6.89
C SER A 414 -19.18 -26.45 -5.56
N LEU A 415 -18.74 -27.26 -4.64
CA LEU A 415 -18.32 -26.86 -3.29
C LEU A 415 -16.79 -26.91 -3.21
N LEU A 416 -16.21 -25.97 -2.45
CA LEU A 416 -14.81 -26.00 -2.05
C LEU A 416 -14.76 -25.93 -0.54
N ARG A 417 -14.39 -27.05 0.11
CA ARG A 417 -14.28 -27.13 1.56
C ARG A 417 -12.88 -26.75 2.01
N GLU A 418 -12.78 -25.85 2.98
CA GLU A 418 -11.49 -25.44 3.55
C GLU A 418 -11.65 -25.24 5.09
N GLY A 419 -11.05 -26.13 5.88
CA GLY A 419 -11.24 -26.13 7.33
C GLY A 419 -12.70 -26.27 7.72
N THR A 420 -13.25 -25.28 8.40
CA THR A 420 -14.63 -25.25 8.89
C THR A 420 -15.62 -24.57 7.94
N VAL A 421 -15.17 -24.08 6.78
CA VAL A 421 -16.03 -23.33 5.86
C VAL A 421 -16.21 -24.06 4.54
N THR A 422 -17.33 -23.80 3.89
CA THR A 422 -17.64 -24.30 2.55
C THR A 422 -17.95 -23.13 1.61
N HIS A 423 -17.14 -22.98 0.58
CA HIS A 423 -17.37 -22.01 -0.50
C HIS A 423 -18.28 -22.63 -1.57
N VAL A 424 -19.27 -21.87 -2.00
CA VAL A 424 -20.23 -22.29 -3.02
C VAL A 424 -19.91 -21.58 -4.31
N ILE A 425 -19.69 -22.35 -5.38
CA ILE A 425 -19.24 -21.85 -6.66
C ILE A 425 -20.12 -22.40 -7.79
N HIS A 426 -20.50 -21.54 -8.74
CA HIS A 426 -21.20 -21.94 -9.96
C HIS A 426 -20.67 -21.13 -11.14
N GLN A 427 -20.31 -21.80 -12.25
CA GLN A 427 -19.82 -21.14 -13.48
C GLN A 427 -18.67 -20.12 -13.23
N TRP A 428 -17.73 -20.49 -12.37
CA TRP A 428 -16.64 -19.63 -11.88
C TRP A 428 -17.07 -18.39 -11.08
N CYS A 429 -18.38 -18.25 -10.79
CA CYS A 429 -18.90 -17.22 -9.90
C CYS A 429 -18.88 -17.75 -8.46
N TYR A 430 -18.38 -16.92 -7.55
CA TYR A 430 -18.43 -17.18 -6.13
C TYR A 430 -19.80 -16.73 -5.59
N LEU A 431 -20.58 -17.66 -5.05
CA LEU A 431 -21.92 -17.41 -4.55
C LEU A 431 -21.91 -17.04 -3.05
N GLY A 432 -20.96 -17.57 -2.27
CA GLY A 432 -20.84 -17.29 -0.85
C GLY A 432 -19.96 -18.30 -0.11
N THR A 433 -19.73 -18.03 1.17
CA THR A 433 -19.08 -18.94 2.13
C THR A 433 -20.07 -19.28 3.22
N ALA A 434 -20.27 -20.56 3.46
CA ALA A 434 -21.10 -21.09 4.53
C ALA A 434 -20.22 -21.57 5.69
N HIS A 435 -20.58 -21.21 6.91
CA HIS A 435 -19.95 -21.66 8.15
C HIS A 435 -20.73 -22.80 8.83
N ASN A 436 -21.96 -23.03 8.38
CA ASN A 436 -22.85 -24.08 8.86
C ASN A 436 -23.81 -24.51 7.74
N GLN A 437 -24.63 -25.52 8.04
CA GLN A 437 -25.56 -26.13 7.07
C GLN A 437 -26.67 -25.17 6.66
N ASP A 438 -27.19 -24.35 7.58
CA ASP A 438 -28.27 -23.40 7.30
C ASP A 438 -27.81 -22.30 6.35
N GLU A 439 -26.60 -21.77 6.55
CA GLU A 439 -25.99 -20.81 5.63
C GLU A 439 -25.75 -21.44 4.24
N LEU A 440 -25.32 -22.70 4.20
CA LEU A 440 -25.15 -23.43 2.95
C LEU A 440 -26.46 -23.53 2.18
N HIS A 441 -27.53 -23.93 2.83
CA HIS A 441 -28.88 -23.99 2.24
C HIS A 441 -29.34 -22.60 1.73
N THR A 442 -29.13 -21.57 2.51
CA THR A 442 -29.48 -20.20 2.13
C THR A 442 -28.73 -19.76 0.87
N ILE A 443 -27.42 -20.02 0.78
CA ILE A 443 -26.60 -19.67 -0.39
C ILE A 443 -27.04 -20.49 -1.61
N LEU A 444 -27.36 -21.77 -1.44
CA LEU A 444 -27.82 -22.64 -2.52
C LEU A 444 -29.17 -22.18 -3.11
N GLN A 445 -30.06 -21.60 -2.31
CA GLN A 445 -31.38 -21.11 -2.73
C GLN A 445 -31.33 -19.70 -3.35
N SER A 446 -30.48 -18.82 -2.82
CA SER A 446 -30.43 -17.40 -3.19
C SER A 446 -29.29 -17.03 -4.14
N GLY A 447 -28.41 -17.98 -4.45
CA GLY A 447 -27.10 -17.75 -5.00
C GLY A 447 -27.08 -17.19 -6.42
N THR A 448 -27.03 -15.87 -6.52
CA THR A 448 -26.55 -15.16 -7.71
C THR A 448 -25.15 -14.65 -7.44
N GLY A 449 -24.22 -14.95 -8.31
CA GLY A 449 -22.86 -14.47 -8.20
C GLY A 449 -22.41 -13.82 -9.51
N ASP A 450 -21.71 -12.69 -9.40
CA ASP A 450 -21.14 -12.04 -10.57
C ASP A 450 -19.79 -12.66 -10.95
N PHE A 451 -19.59 -12.88 -12.24
CA PHE A 451 -18.28 -13.28 -12.75
C PHE A 451 -17.25 -12.18 -12.52
N SER A 452 -16.15 -12.55 -11.90
CA SER A 452 -15.05 -11.62 -11.63
C SER A 452 -13.73 -12.23 -12.04
N ARG A 453 -12.89 -11.44 -12.71
CA ARG A 453 -11.56 -11.88 -13.16
C ARG A 453 -10.70 -12.42 -12.02
N ASP A 454 -10.75 -11.77 -10.85
CA ASP A 454 -9.95 -12.18 -9.70
C ASP A 454 -10.48 -13.48 -9.10
N THR A 455 -11.78 -13.60 -8.94
CA THR A 455 -12.43 -14.83 -8.48
C THR A 455 -12.14 -16.00 -9.44
N TYR A 456 -12.29 -15.78 -10.75
CA TYR A 456 -11.95 -16.80 -11.76
C TYR A 456 -10.51 -17.29 -11.62
N ARG A 457 -9.53 -16.38 -11.49
CA ARG A 457 -8.11 -16.74 -11.32
C ARG A 457 -7.85 -17.53 -10.04
N ILE A 458 -8.48 -17.12 -8.94
CA ILE A 458 -8.39 -17.84 -7.67
C ILE A 458 -8.93 -19.26 -7.82
N LEU A 459 -10.14 -19.40 -8.32
CA LEU A 459 -10.81 -20.68 -8.47
C LEU A 459 -10.12 -21.59 -9.50
N LEU A 460 -9.63 -21.04 -10.60
CA LEU A 460 -8.89 -21.79 -11.62
C LEU A 460 -7.60 -22.41 -11.04
N LYS A 461 -6.87 -21.65 -10.21
CA LYS A 461 -5.67 -22.14 -9.52
C LYS A 461 -6.00 -23.28 -8.55
N HIS A 462 -7.14 -23.20 -7.88
CA HIS A 462 -7.59 -24.16 -6.87
C HIS A 462 -8.65 -25.15 -7.38
N ARG A 463 -8.84 -25.27 -8.72
CA ARG A 463 -9.90 -26.11 -9.31
C ARG A 463 -9.88 -27.57 -8.87
N HIS A 464 -8.69 -28.11 -8.51
CA HIS A 464 -8.55 -29.47 -8.01
C HIS A 464 -9.21 -29.71 -6.66
N LYS A 465 -9.59 -28.66 -5.94
CA LYS A 465 -10.34 -28.72 -4.67
C LYS A 465 -11.85 -28.61 -4.85
N LEU A 466 -12.34 -28.35 -6.08
CA LEU A 466 -13.76 -28.24 -6.36
C LEU A 466 -14.41 -29.62 -6.41
N ILE A 467 -15.47 -29.80 -5.66
CA ILE A 467 -16.27 -31.02 -5.60
C ILE A 467 -17.66 -30.68 -6.17
N PRO A 468 -18.09 -31.33 -7.26
CA PRO A 468 -19.44 -31.14 -7.77
C PRO A 468 -20.48 -31.49 -6.70
N LEU A 469 -21.53 -30.71 -6.61
CA LEU A 469 -22.67 -31.03 -5.75
C LEU A 469 -23.62 -31.96 -6.53
N ASP A 470 -23.68 -33.23 -6.14
CA ASP A 470 -24.63 -34.16 -6.71
C ASP A 470 -26.04 -33.86 -6.22
N ASN A 471 -27.03 -33.92 -7.13
CA ASN A 471 -28.44 -33.63 -6.79
C ASN A 471 -29.03 -34.53 -5.68
N HIS A 472 -28.34 -35.60 -5.30
CA HIS A 472 -28.74 -36.48 -4.19
C HIS A 472 -28.34 -35.94 -2.81
N GLU A 473 -27.36 -35.02 -2.72
CA GLU A 473 -26.97 -34.40 -1.42
C GLU A 473 -27.90 -33.25 -0.98
N LEU A 474 -28.76 -32.77 -1.89
CA LEU A 474 -29.76 -31.73 -1.58
C LEU A 474 -31.03 -32.27 -0.87
N CYS A 475 -31.15 -33.58 -0.72
CA CYS A 475 -32.30 -34.27 -0.10
C CYS A 475 -31.94 -34.98 1.23
N LEU A 476 -31.07 -34.44 2.03
CA LEU A 476 -30.88 -34.93 3.38
C LEU A 476 -31.44 -33.90 4.35
N ASP A 477 -32.64 -34.20 4.78
CA ASP A 477 -33.51 -33.80 5.93
C ASP A 477 -33.17 -32.49 6.68
#